data_1585825c17f41c055f77357faea41e84
#
_entry.id   1585825c17f41c055f77357faea41e84
#
_cell.length_a   1.000
_cell.length_b   1.000
_cell.length_c   1.000
_cell.angle_alpha   90.00
_cell.angle_beta   90.00
_cell.angle_gamma   90.00
#
_symmetry.space_group_name_H-M   'P 1'
#
loop_
_entity.id
_entity.type
_entity.pdbx_description
1 polymer ?
#
loop_
_entity_poly.entity_id
_entity_poly.type
_entity_poly.pdbx_seq_one_letter_code
_entity_poly.pdbx_strand_id
1 'polypeptide(L)'
;MDLSRSIEVFNPEVLNDEVHIIGVGATGSFVLQTLIRFGVKKINIWDFDKYEAHNVNNQAITQSCCEKQKVAAQIELCKEINPEAEVIAHDQLVTPEDIEKMSGYVFLLVDSMKCRKELFEAIKKNE
;
A
#
# COMPACT_ATOMS: atom_id res chain seq x y z
N MET A 1 -4.25 4.27 18.80
CA MET A 1 -4.74 5.41 17.98
C MET A 1 -6.22 5.63 18.27
N ASP A 2 -6.63 6.86 18.44
CA ASP A 2 -8.03 7.18 18.73
C ASP A 2 -8.86 7.26 17.44
N LEU A 3 -9.78 6.35 17.26
CA LEU A 3 -10.64 6.24 16.08
C LEU A 3 -12.06 6.77 16.31
N SER A 4 -12.30 7.43 17.44
CA SER A 4 -13.65 7.82 17.86
C SER A 4 -14.42 8.65 16.82
N ARG A 5 -13.71 9.42 16.00
CA ARG A 5 -14.33 10.28 14.98
C ARG A 5 -14.61 9.58 13.64
N SER A 6 -14.02 8.42 13.41
CA SER A 6 -14.15 7.70 12.13
C SER A 6 -14.82 6.33 12.27
N ILE A 7 -14.93 5.79 13.48
CA ILE A 7 -15.36 4.42 13.71
C ILE A 7 -16.78 4.12 13.18
N GLU A 8 -17.67 5.11 13.20
CA GLU A 8 -19.03 4.96 12.68
C GLU A 8 -19.08 4.92 11.15
N VAL A 9 -18.13 5.60 10.51
CA VAL A 9 -18.02 5.62 9.04
C VAL A 9 -17.26 4.40 8.55
N PHE A 10 -16.19 4.04 9.24
CA PHE A 10 -15.36 2.89 8.92
C PHE A 10 -14.84 2.26 10.19
N ASN A 11 -15.28 1.03 10.46
CA ASN A 11 -14.78 0.23 11.60
C ASN A 11 -13.77 -0.79 11.08
N PRO A 12 -12.47 -0.59 11.34
CA PRO A 12 -11.44 -1.50 10.82
C PRO A 12 -11.51 -2.92 11.41
N GLU A 13 -12.15 -3.09 12.56
CA GLU A 13 -12.27 -4.40 13.19
C GLU A 13 -13.16 -5.38 12.42
N VAL A 14 -14.05 -4.86 11.55
CA VAL A 14 -14.85 -5.72 10.69
C VAL A 14 -14.11 -6.15 9.43
N LEU A 15 -12.92 -5.60 9.18
CA LEU A 15 -12.10 -5.96 8.04
C LEU A 15 -11.21 -7.15 8.41
N ASN A 16 -11.62 -8.34 8.00
CA ASN A 16 -10.92 -9.59 8.28
C ASN A 16 -10.11 -10.13 7.08
N ASP A 17 -10.28 -9.52 5.92
CA ASP A 17 -9.61 -9.96 4.70
C ASP A 17 -8.22 -9.36 4.58
N GLU A 18 -7.36 -10.01 3.80
CA GLU A 18 -6.05 -9.46 3.47
C GLU A 18 -6.21 -8.16 2.66
N VAL A 19 -5.27 -7.24 2.84
CA VAL A 19 -5.20 -6.01 2.04
C VAL A 19 -3.83 -5.97 1.37
N HIS A 20 -3.84 -5.81 0.06
CA HIS A 20 -2.63 -5.67 -0.75
C HIS A 20 -2.69 -4.36 -1.52
N ILE A 21 -1.62 -3.58 -1.46
CA ILE A 21 -1.44 -2.38 -2.27
C ILE A 21 -0.26 -2.60 -3.18
N ILE A 22 -0.52 -2.63 -4.47
CA ILE A 22 0.50 -2.84 -5.49
C ILE A 22 0.87 -1.49 -6.08
N GLY A 23 2.03 -1.00 -5.72
CA GLY A 23 2.52 0.33 -6.06
C GLY A 23 2.28 1.34 -4.95
N VAL A 24 3.36 1.89 -4.37
CA VAL A 24 3.29 2.92 -3.32
C VAL A 24 3.89 4.25 -3.81
N GLY A 25 3.54 4.62 -5.03
CA GLY A 25 3.90 5.89 -5.65
C GLY A 25 2.88 6.99 -5.38
N ALA A 26 2.52 7.75 -6.43
CA ALA A 26 1.66 8.93 -6.29
C ALA A 26 0.29 8.64 -5.67
N THR A 27 -0.39 7.59 -6.12
CA THR A 27 -1.70 7.22 -5.57
C THR A 27 -1.56 6.25 -4.39
N GLY A 28 -0.74 5.21 -4.55
CA GLY A 28 -0.62 4.14 -3.58
C GLY A 28 -0.11 4.59 -2.22
N SER A 29 0.82 5.53 -2.16
CA SER A 29 1.33 6.04 -0.90
C SER A 29 0.25 6.76 -0.08
N PHE A 30 -0.61 7.54 -0.73
CA PHE A 30 -1.74 8.22 -0.07
C PHE A 30 -2.82 7.24 0.36
N VAL A 31 -3.16 6.25 -0.47
CA VAL A 31 -4.14 5.21 -0.12
C VAL A 31 -3.65 4.43 1.09
N LEU A 32 -2.40 3.99 1.09
CA LEU A 32 -1.81 3.26 2.21
C LEU A 32 -1.93 4.03 3.51
N GLN A 33 -1.45 5.26 3.54
CA GLN A 33 -1.44 6.06 4.76
C GLN A 33 -2.86 6.41 5.23
N THR A 34 -3.79 6.60 4.30
CA THR A 34 -5.20 6.82 4.63
C THR A 34 -5.79 5.61 5.34
N LEU A 35 -5.55 4.40 4.82
CA LEU A 35 -6.04 3.18 5.45
C LEU A 35 -5.43 2.99 6.85
N ILE A 36 -4.15 3.29 7.02
CA ILE A 36 -3.48 3.22 8.32
C ILE A 36 -4.12 4.21 9.31
N ARG A 37 -4.46 5.43 8.84
CA ARG A 37 -5.14 6.45 9.67
C ARG A 37 -6.56 6.05 10.07
N PHE A 38 -7.23 5.26 9.23
CA PHE A 38 -8.54 4.71 9.56
C PHE A 38 -8.45 3.45 10.45
N GLY A 39 -7.26 3.01 10.80
CA GLY A 39 -7.05 1.94 11.75
C GLY A 39 -6.93 0.54 11.17
N VAL A 40 -6.74 0.41 9.85
CA VAL A 40 -6.44 -0.90 9.25
C VAL A 40 -5.11 -1.39 9.81
N LYS A 41 -5.10 -2.57 10.41
CA LYS A 41 -3.97 -3.05 11.20
C LYS A 41 -2.91 -3.78 10.40
N LYS A 42 -3.27 -4.39 9.27
CA LYS A 42 -2.35 -5.22 8.50
C LYS A 42 -2.53 -4.98 7.01
N ILE A 43 -1.47 -4.53 6.35
CA ILE A 43 -1.48 -4.25 4.92
C ILE A 43 -0.18 -4.76 4.30
N ASN A 44 -0.30 -5.48 3.17
CA ASN A 44 0.84 -5.87 2.35
C ASN A 44 1.07 -4.81 1.28
N ILE A 45 2.31 -4.37 1.13
CA ILE A 45 2.68 -3.38 0.10
C ILE A 45 3.75 -3.95 -0.82
N TRP A 46 3.64 -3.61 -2.11
CA TRP A 46 4.48 -4.16 -3.16
C TRP A 46 5.01 -3.04 -4.04
N ASP A 47 6.32 -2.88 -4.08
CA ASP A 47 7.00 -1.93 -4.97
C ASP A 47 8.49 -2.28 -5.01
N PHE A 48 9.15 -2.05 -6.13
CA PHE A 48 10.58 -2.36 -6.27
C PHE A 48 11.44 -1.12 -6.46
N ASP A 49 10.80 0.06 -6.52
CA ASP A 49 11.51 1.33 -6.75
C ASP A 49 12.01 2.00 -5.47
N LYS A 50 12.88 2.98 -5.67
CA LYS A 50 13.32 3.91 -4.63
C LYS A 50 12.62 5.25 -4.81
N TYR A 51 12.45 5.97 -3.70
CA TYR A 51 11.99 7.35 -3.76
C TYR A 51 13.12 8.27 -4.21
N GLU A 52 12.75 9.25 -5.01
CA GLU A 52 13.66 10.30 -5.49
C GLU A 52 13.17 11.67 -5.02
N ALA A 53 14.04 12.68 -5.08
CA ALA A 53 13.73 14.02 -4.55
C ALA A 53 12.45 14.61 -5.14
N HIS A 54 12.19 14.39 -6.44
CA HIS A 54 10.99 14.93 -7.08
C HIS A 54 9.69 14.25 -6.64
N ASN A 55 9.78 13.08 -6.01
CA ASN A 55 8.60 12.37 -5.51
C ASN A 55 7.97 13.06 -4.29
N VAL A 56 8.71 13.88 -3.56
CA VAL A 56 8.19 14.61 -2.39
C VAL A 56 7.02 15.50 -2.78
N ASN A 57 7.04 16.03 -3.99
CA ASN A 57 6.02 16.93 -4.51
C ASN A 57 4.65 16.25 -4.67
N ASN A 58 4.61 14.98 -5.07
CA ASN A 58 3.36 14.32 -5.44
C ASN A 58 3.14 12.95 -4.83
N GLN A 59 3.96 12.55 -3.87
CA GLN A 59 3.82 11.28 -3.16
C GLN A 59 3.83 11.55 -1.65
N ALA A 60 3.23 10.64 -0.88
CA ALA A 60 3.06 10.83 0.57
C ALA A 60 4.34 10.45 1.32
N ILE A 61 5.39 11.24 1.11
CA ILE A 61 6.72 11.06 1.68
C ILE A 61 7.31 12.39 2.14
N THR A 62 8.42 12.30 2.86
CA THR A 62 9.23 13.45 3.28
C THR A 62 10.61 13.38 2.63
N GLN A 63 11.40 14.45 2.77
CA GLN A 63 12.77 14.47 2.22
C GLN A 63 13.63 13.33 2.76
N SER A 64 13.40 12.91 4.00
CA SER A 64 14.16 11.82 4.61
C SER A 64 13.94 10.46 3.93
N CYS A 65 12.88 10.33 3.11
CA CYS A 65 12.60 9.11 2.37
C CYS A 65 13.42 8.96 1.09
N CYS A 66 14.05 10.04 0.62
CA CYS A 66 14.82 10.03 -0.63
C CYS A 66 15.95 9.00 -0.56
N GLU A 67 16.17 8.30 -1.66
CA GLU A 67 17.14 7.22 -1.83
C GLU A 67 16.79 5.92 -1.10
N LYS A 68 15.71 5.89 -0.32
CA LYS A 68 15.23 4.66 0.34
C LYS A 68 14.32 3.88 -0.60
N GLN A 69 14.31 2.55 -0.45
CA GLN A 69 13.30 1.71 -1.11
C GLN A 69 11.91 2.18 -0.69
N LYS A 70 11.00 2.28 -1.64
CA LYS A 70 9.64 2.82 -1.38
C LYS A 70 8.94 2.06 -0.25
N VAL A 71 9.00 0.73 -0.29
CA VAL A 71 8.34 -0.08 0.73
C VAL A 71 8.96 0.11 2.11
N ALA A 72 10.29 0.22 2.21
CA ALA A 72 10.99 0.44 3.48
C ALA A 72 10.63 1.81 4.08
N ALA A 73 10.59 2.84 3.27
CA ALA A 73 10.23 4.18 3.71
C ALA A 73 8.79 4.22 4.22
N GLN A 74 7.86 3.55 3.54
CA GLN A 74 6.45 3.52 3.94
C GLN A 74 6.26 2.77 5.27
N ILE A 75 7.03 1.73 5.54
CA ILE A 75 6.98 1.05 6.85
C ILE A 75 7.28 2.04 7.96
N GLU A 76 8.34 2.83 7.81
CA GLU A 76 8.74 3.81 8.82
C GLU A 76 7.67 4.89 9.02
N LEU A 77 7.13 5.44 7.92
CA LEU A 77 6.09 6.46 7.98
C LEU A 77 4.80 5.93 8.61
N CYS A 78 4.39 4.73 8.23
CA CYS A 78 3.17 4.12 8.78
C CYS A 78 3.29 3.85 10.28
N LYS A 79 4.47 3.47 10.75
CA LYS A 79 4.72 3.28 12.20
C LYS A 79 4.58 4.58 12.98
N GLU A 80 4.98 5.70 12.40
CA GLU A 80 4.79 7.01 13.03
C GLU A 80 3.31 7.39 13.11
N ILE A 81 2.54 7.03 12.08
CA ILE A 81 1.10 7.30 12.05
C ILE A 81 0.37 6.42 13.05
N ASN A 82 0.64 5.12 13.02
CA ASN A 82 0.00 4.14 13.90
C ASN A 82 1.00 3.05 14.28
N PRO A 83 1.59 3.11 15.49
CA PRO A 83 2.56 2.10 15.93
C PRO A 83 2.03 0.67 15.98
N GLU A 84 0.71 0.49 16.07
CA GLU A 84 0.09 -0.84 16.10
C GLU A 84 -0.09 -1.46 14.71
N ALA A 85 0.08 -0.67 13.65
CA ALA A 85 -0.10 -1.16 12.29
C ALA A 85 1.06 -2.06 11.88
N GLU A 86 0.73 -3.14 11.19
CA GLU A 86 1.69 -4.07 10.59
C GLU A 86 1.67 -3.88 9.08
N VAL A 87 2.73 -3.29 8.55
CA VAL A 87 2.91 -3.12 7.11
C VAL A 87 3.97 -4.12 6.66
N ILE A 88 3.56 -5.04 5.80
CA ILE A 88 4.44 -6.09 5.29
C ILE A 88 4.96 -5.67 3.91
N ALA A 89 6.27 -5.48 3.83
CA ALA A 89 6.93 -4.99 2.63
C ALA A 89 7.34 -6.14 1.71
N HIS A 90 7.03 -5.98 0.43
CA HIS A 90 7.51 -6.86 -0.63
C HIS A 90 8.28 -5.99 -1.62
N ASP A 91 9.61 -5.94 -1.45
CA ASP A 91 10.51 -5.17 -2.30
C ASP A 91 10.82 -5.96 -3.57
N GLN A 92 9.83 -6.05 -4.44
CA GLN A 92 9.92 -6.82 -5.68
C GLN A 92 8.87 -6.35 -6.68
N LEU A 93 9.14 -6.65 -7.95
CA LEU A 93 8.16 -6.47 -9.00
C LEU A 93 7.09 -7.55 -8.85
N VAL A 94 5.84 -7.14 -8.74
CA VAL A 94 4.72 -8.08 -8.66
C VAL A 94 4.53 -8.78 -10.01
N THR A 95 4.35 -10.09 -9.98
CA THR A 95 4.09 -10.91 -11.17
C THR A 95 2.64 -11.39 -11.17
N PRO A 96 2.10 -11.83 -12.34
CA PRO A 96 0.76 -12.45 -12.37
C PRO A 96 0.62 -13.63 -11.41
N GLU A 97 1.68 -14.41 -11.20
CA GLU A 97 1.67 -15.53 -10.26
C GLU A 97 1.52 -15.06 -8.81
N ASP A 98 2.15 -13.94 -8.45
CA ASP A 98 1.96 -13.34 -7.13
C ASP A 98 0.51 -12.95 -6.91
N ILE A 99 -0.12 -12.33 -7.91
CA ILE A 99 -1.53 -11.92 -7.87
C ILE A 99 -2.45 -13.13 -7.67
N GLU A 100 -2.18 -14.23 -8.33
CA GLU A 100 -2.99 -15.45 -8.21
C GLU A 100 -3.03 -16.00 -6.78
N LYS A 101 -2.01 -15.71 -5.99
CA LYS A 101 -1.91 -16.15 -4.59
C LYS A 101 -2.52 -15.17 -3.59
N MET A 102 -2.87 -13.96 -4.05
CA MET A 102 -3.46 -12.95 -3.17
C MET A 102 -4.95 -13.22 -2.97
N SER A 103 -5.43 -12.93 -1.77
CA SER A 103 -6.84 -12.95 -1.43
C SER A 103 -7.22 -11.62 -0.79
N GLY A 104 -8.52 -11.36 -0.65
CA GLY A 104 -9.00 -10.14 -0.03
C GLY A 104 -9.02 -8.95 -0.98
N TYR A 105 -8.64 -7.79 -0.48
CA TYR A 105 -8.68 -6.54 -1.24
C TYR A 105 -7.34 -6.27 -1.90
N VAL A 106 -7.35 -6.04 -3.21
CA VAL A 106 -6.15 -5.73 -3.98
C VAL A 106 -6.33 -4.36 -4.65
N PHE A 107 -5.52 -3.40 -4.22
CA PHE A 107 -5.45 -2.06 -4.83
C PHE A 107 -4.31 -2.05 -5.85
N LEU A 108 -4.66 -1.96 -7.12
CA LEU A 108 -3.70 -1.98 -8.21
C LEU A 108 -3.38 -0.53 -8.62
N LEU A 109 -2.29 0.00 -8.08
CA LEU A 109 -1.95 1.43 -8.16
C LEU A 109 -0.59 1.69 -8.80
N VAL A 110 -0.15 0.81 -9.68
CA VAL A 110 1.07 0.99 -10.46
C VAL A 110 0.85 1.98 -11.61
N ASP A 111 1.88 2.72 -11.99
CA ASP A 111 1.80 3.78 -13.02
C ASP A 111 1.71 3.24 -14.45
N SER A 112 2.35 2.13 -14.74
CA SER A 112 2.40 1.57 -16.09
C SER A 112 1.07 0.96 -16.52
N MET A 113 0.49 1.45 -17.61
CA MET A 113 -0.75 0.91 -18.17
C MET A 113 -0.59 -0.54 -18.61
N LYS A 114 0.56 -0.89 -19.17
CA LYS A 114 0.84 -2.28 -19.56
C LYS A 114 0.87 -3.19 -18.34
N CYS A 115 1.55 -2.77 -17.29
CA CYS A 115 1.63 -3.52 -16.03
C CYS A 115 0.24 -3.69 -15.40
N ARG A 116 -0.55 -2.61 -15.36
CA ARG A 116 -1.93 -2.66 -14.85
C ARG A 116 -2.77 -3.68 -15.60
N LYS A 117 -2.66 -3.70 -16.93
CA LYS A 117 -3.44 -4.62 -17.77
C LYS A 117 -3.08 -6.06 -17.47
N GLU A 118 -1.80 -6.38 -17.43
CA GLU A 118 -1.32 -7.74 -17.14
C GLU A 118 -1.77 -8.23 -15.77
N LEU A 119 -1.65 -7.37 -14.76
CA LEU A 119 -2.04 -7.71 -13.39
C LEU A 119 -3.56 -7.81 -13.25
N PHE A 120 -4.31 -6.94 -13.92
CA PHE A 120 -5.77 -6.97 -13.89
C PHE A 120 -6.30 -8.27 -14.51
N GLU A 121 -5.70 -8.74 -15.59
CA GLU A 121 -6.08 -10.03 -16.19
C GLU A 121 -5.84 -11.18 -15.22
N ALA A 122 -4.75 -11.14 -14.45
CA ALA A 122 -4.47 -12.14 -13.42
C ALA A 122 -5.51 -12.12 -12.29
N ILE A 123 -5.94 -10.92 -11.87
CA ILE A 123 -6.99 -10.76 -10.86
C ILE A 123 -8.31 -11.38 -11.36
N LYS A 124 -8.68 -11.11 -12.60
CA LYS A 124 -9.91 -11.65 -13.19
C LYS A 124 -9.92 -13.16 -13.23
N LYS A 125 -8.79 -13.80 -13.49
CA LYS A 125 -8.69 -15.25 -13.49
C LYS A 125 -8.90 -15.87 -12.11
N ASN A 126 -8.64 -15.10 -11.06
CA ASN A 126 -8.68 -15.57 -9.68
C ASN A 126 -10.05 -15.37 -9.01
N GLU A 127 -11.00 -14.77 -9.72
CA GLU A 127 -12.36 -14.56 -9.24
C GLU A 127 -13.24 -15.82 -9.36
#